data_ee2297d5711978fddeaf769ed25f7eb1
#
_entry.id   ee2297d5711978fddeaf769ed25f7eb1
#
_cell.length_a   1.000
_cell.length_b   1.000
_cell.length_c   1.000
_cell.angle_alpha   90.00
_cell.angle_beta   90.00
_cell.angle_gamma   90.00
#
_symmetry.space_group_name_H-M   'P 1'
#
loop_
_entity.id
_entity.type
_entity.pdbx_description
1 polymer ?
#
loop_
_entity_poly.entity_id
_entity_poly.type
_entity_poly.pdbx_seq_one_letter_code
_entity_poly.pdbx_strand_id
1 'polypeptide(L)'
;ATAVTDVSGFAVPLELYARWVSENPERERAMLLNCIAKSECQVEGVLVNDLCSVDDRVEIAVAVLFRAAGITEAQLPAALLWDIPVSDIASLVHAERAMTSRAVGRMVSSGLLERSGRTFVLKAVPPAARLWWDA
;
A
#
# COMPACT_ATOMS: atom_id res chain seq x y z
N ALA A 1 9.00 12.42 -4.04
CA ALA A 1 8.04 11.43 -4.55
C ALA A 1 8.35 11.16 -6.02
N THR A 2 8.25 9.91 -6.43
CA THR A 2 8.46 9.48 -7.82
C THR A 2 7.16 8.85 -8.31
N ALA A 3 6.69 9.23 -9.49
CA ALA A 3 5.53 8.61 -10.11
C ALA A 3 5.91 7.20 -10.61
N VAL A 4 5.06 6.22 -10.36
CA VAL A 4 5.22 4.83 -10.79
C VAL A 4 4.57 4.59 -12.15
N THR A 5 3.58 5.41 -12.47
CA THR A 5 2.86 5.44 -13.76
C THR A 5 2.75 6.89 -14.24
N ASP A 6 2.23 7.09 -15.44
CA ASP A 6 1.89 8.43 -15.91
C ASP A 6 0.89 9.08 -14.97
N VAL A 7 1.18 10.31 -14.55
CA VAL A 7 0.35 11.08 -13.62
C VAL A 7 0.03 12.43 -14.26
N SER A 8 -1.26 12.76 -14.27
CA SER A 8 -1.73 14.11 -14.55
C SER A 8 -2.40 14.70 -13.32
N GLY A 9 -2.22 15.99 -13.09
CA GLY A 9 -2.77 16.63 -11.90
C GLY A 9 -2.75 18.15 -12.01
N PHE A 10 -3.30 18.80 -11.00
CA PHE A 10 -3.33 20.25 -10.88
C PHE A 10 -2.45 20.68 -9.69
N ALA A 11 -1.66 21.72 -9.89
CA ALA A 11 -0.99 22.43 -8.80
C ALA A 11 -1.90 23.55 -8.30
N VAL A 12 -2.25 23.52 -7.02
CA VAL A 12 -3.03 24.55 -6.37
C VAL A 12 -2.12 25.33 -5.42
N PRO A 13 -2.02 26.68 -5.55
CA PRO A 13 -1.29 27.50 -4.58
C PRO A 13 -1.82 27.30 -3.16
N LEU A 14 -0.92 27.25 -2.18
CA LEU A 14 -1.27 26.93 -0.79
C LEU A 14 -2.29 27.92 -0.22
N GLU A 15 -2.15 29.21 -0.54
CA GLU A 15 -3.06 30.25 -0.06
C GLU A 15 -4.48 30.09 -0.60
N LEU A 16 -4.61 29.67 -1.87
CA LEU A 16 -5.92 29.38 -2.47
C LEU A 16 -6.54 28.15 -1.82
N TYR A 17 -5.74 27.11 -1.59
CA TYR A 17 -6.21 25.90 -0.93
C TYR A 17 -6.64 26.17 0.52
N ALA A 18 -5.81 26.89 1.30
CA ALA A 18 -6.11 27.24 2.68
C ALA A 18 -7.42 28.05 2.79
N ARG A 19 -7.58 29.06 1.91
CA ARG A 19 -8.81 29.84 1.85
C ARG A 19 -10.02 28.99 1.49
N TRP A 20 -9.92 28.16 0.46
CA TRP A 20 -11.00 27.27 0.01
C TRP A 20 -11.43 26.28 1.11
N VAL A 21 -10.48 25.80 1.92
CA VAL A 21 -10.77 24.93 3.07
C VAL A 21 -11.48 25.71 4.17
N SER A 22 -10.94 26.89 4.57
CA SER A 22 -11.47 27.69 5.69
C SER A 22 -12.84 28.30 5.44
N GLU A 23 -13.26 28.43 4.18
CA GLU A 23 -14.59 28.93 3.81
C GLU A 23 -15.74 27.95 4.10
N ASN A 24 -15.42 26.68 4.42
CA ASN A 24 -16.43 25.65 4.66
C ASN A 24 -15.97 24.66 5.74
N PRO A 25 -16.64 24.61 6.91
CA PRO A 25 -16.29 23.70 8.00
C PRO A 25 -16.29 22.22 7.62
N GLU A 26 -17.12 21.81 6.69
CA GLU A 26 -17.14 20.41 6.19
C GLU A 26 -15.85 20.07 5.44
N ARG A 27 -15.29 20.99 4.67
CA ARG A 27 -14.02 20.83 3.96
C ARG A 27 -12.85 20.77 4.95
N GLU A 28 -12.88 21.65 5.95
CA GLU A 28 -11.88 21.64 7.03
C GLU A 28 -11.88 20.33 7.78
N ARG A 29 -13.07 19.85 8.16
CA ARG A 29 -13.23 18.54 8.81
C ARG A 29 -12.71 17.40 7.93
N ALA A 30 -13.06 17.37 6.64
CA ALA A 30 -12.60 16.35 5.71
C ALA A 30 -11.06 16.36 5.56
N MET A 31 -10.46 17.57 5.51
CA MET A 31 -9.00 17.72 5.47
C MET A 31 -8.35 17.17 6.74
N LEU A 32 -8.88 17.51 7.92
CA LEU A 32 -8.36 17.03 9.20
C LEU A 32 -8.44 15.51 9.29
N LEU A 33 -9.58 14.90 8.92
CA LEU A 33 -9.73 13.45 8.90
C LEU A 33 -8.74 12.79 7.93
N ASN A 34 -8.50 13.39 6.78
CA ASN A 34 -7.49 12.88 5.84
C ASN A 34 -6.07 12.98 6.40
N CYS A 35 -5.74 14.06 7.11
CA CYS A 35 -4.44 14.22 7.77
C CYS A 35 -4.26 13.18 8.89
N ILE A 36 -5.30 12.94 9.69
CA ILE A 36 -5.27 11.93 10.76
C ILE A 36 -5.04 10.54 10.14
N ALA A 37 -5.85 10.15 9.15
CA ALA A 37 -5.71 8.86 8.48
C ALA A 37 -4.32 8.65 7.87
N LYS A 38 -3.73 9.69 7.27
CA LYS A 38 -2.35 9.62 6.75
C LYS A 38 -1.32 9.45 7.85
N SER A 39 -1.51 10.13 8.99
CA SER A 39 -0.60 10.02 10.13
C SER A 39 -0.68 8.63 10.76
N GLU A 40 -1.88 8.06 10.89
CA GLU A 40 -2.09 6.69 11.35
C GLU A 40 -1.37 5.69 10.43
N CYS A 41 -1.57 5.77 9.12
CA CYS A 41 -0.85 4.93 8.15
C CYS A 41 0.68 5.05 8.25
N GLN A 42 1.20 6.25 8.52
CA GLN A 42 2.65 6.43 8.70
C GLN A 42 3.16 5.76 9.98
N VAL A 43 2.45 5.91 11.09
CA VAL A 43 2.80 5.26 12.36
C VAL A 43 2.72 3.75 12.24
N GLU A 44 1.66 3.23 11.64
CA GLU A 44 1.53 1.80 11.36
C GLU A 44 2.66 1.27 10.49
N GLY A 45 3.04 1.98 9.43
CA GLY A 45 4.17 1.62 8.58
C GLY A 45 5.49 1.53 9.35
N VAL A 46 5.74 2.46 10.27
CA VAL A 46 6.93 2.42 11.17
C VAL A 46 6.85 1.20 12.08
N LEU A 47 5.72 0.99 12.75
CA LEU A 47 5.54 -0.15 13.67
C LEU A 47 5.71 -1.50 12.95
N VAL A 48 5.13 -1.64 11.76
CA VAL A 48 5.29 -2.85 10.93
C VAL A 48 6.77 -3.08 10.59
N ASN A 49 7.48 -2.02 10.20
CA ASN A 49 8.89 -2.15 9.83
C ASN A 49 9.81 -2.46 11.03
N ASP A 50 9.46 -2.02 12.24
CA ASP A 50 10.26 -2.23 13.43
C ASP A 50 9.93 -3.54 14.16
N LEU A 51 8.67 -3.97 14.15
CA LEU A 51 8.19 -5.08 14.97
C LEU A 51 7.94 -6.37 14.20
N CYS A 52 7.70 -6.30 12.89
CA CYS A 52 7.36 -7.46 12.09
C CYS A 52 8.58 -8.09 11.41
N SER A 53 8.52 -9.40 11.17
CA SER A 53 9.49 -10.09 10.34
C SER A 53 9.49 -9.58 8.91
N VAL A 54 10.55 -9.81 8.14
CA VAL A 54 10.58 -9.40 6.72
C VAL A 54 9.45 -10.07 5.93
N ASP A 55 9.10 -11.31 6.28
CA ASP A 55 8.02 -12.03 5.62
C ASP A 55 6.66 -11.36 5.87
N ASP A 56 6.35 -11.05 7.12
CA ASP A 56 5.11 -10.37 7.48
C ASP A 56 5.03 -8.98 6.84
N ARG A 57 6.15 -8.24 6.84
CA ARG A 57 6.21 -6.92 6.17
C ARG A 57 5.89 -7.01 4.68
N VAL A 58 6.42 -8.04 4.00
CA VAL A 58 6.16 -8.26 2.57
C VAL A 58 4.70 -8.66 2.34
N GLU A 59 4.13 -9.54 3.17
CA GLU A 59 2.71 -9.89 3.10
C GLU A 59 1.81 -8.68 3.28
N ILE A 60 2.08 -7.85 4.29
CA ILE A 60 1.34 -6.61 4.57
C ILE A 60 1.49 -5.62 3.41
N ALA A 61 2.71 -5.38 2.93
CA ALA A 61 2.96 -4.44 1.84
C ALA A 61 2.22 -4.87 0.55
N VAL A 62 2.27 -6.15 0.19
CA VAL A 62 1.53 -6.68 -0.97
C VAL A 62 0.04 -6.47 -0.78
N ALA A 63 -0.53 -6.81 0.37
CA ALA A 63 -1.96 -6.63 0.65
C ALA A 63 -2.38 -5.16 0.56
N VAL A 64 -1.59 -4.25 1.15
CA VAL A 64 -1.84 -2.79 1.09
C VAL A 64 -1.84 -2.28 -0.34
N LEU A 65 -0.96 -2.78 -1.23
CA LEU A 65 -0.95 -2.41 -2.65
C LEU A 65 -2.25 -2.82 -3.35
N PHE A 66 -2.79 -4.00 -3.06
CA PHE A 66 -4.09 -4.45 -3.61
C PHE A 66 -5.25 -3.62 -3.08
N ARG A 67 -5.27 -3.30 -1.77
CA ARG A 67 -6.28 -2.40 -1.20
C ARG A 67 -6.20 -1.00 -1.81
N ALA A 68 -5.00 -0.45 -1.97
CA ALA A 68 -4.80 0.85 -2.61
C ALA A 68 -5.29 0.87 -4.06
N ALA A 69 -5.31 -0.28 -4.73
CA ALA A 69 -5.94 -0.48 -6.04
C ALA A 69 -7.48 -0.57 -5.98
N GLY A 70 -8.08 -0.49 -4.80
CA GLY A 70 -9.52 -0.61 -4.60
C GLY A 70 -10.04 -2.04 -4.61
N ILE A 71 -9.15 -3.04 -4.50
CA ILE A 71 -9.52 -4.46 -4.52
C ILE A 71 -9.96 -4.88 -3.11
N THR A 72 -11.16 -5.44 -3.01
CA THR A 72 -11.74 -6.00 -1.79
C THR A 72 -11.54 -7.51 -1.72
N GLU A 73 -11.69 -8.10 -0.53
CA GLU A 73 -11.55 -9.56 -0.36
C GLU A 73 -12.53 -10.36 -1.25
N ALA A 74 -13.75 -9.86 -1.42
CA ALA A 74 -14.76 -10.52 -2.27
C ALA A 74 -14.38 -10.57 -3.76
N GLN A 75 -13.40 -9.78 -4.18
CA GLN A 75 -12.92 -9.75 -5.57
C GLN A 75 -11.69 -10.65 -5.77
N LEU A 76 -11.17 -11.28 -4.73
CA LEU A 76 -10.05 -12.21 -4.87
C LEU A 76 -10.50 -13.53 -5.50
N PRO A 77 -9.71 -14.16 -6.37
CA PRO A 77 -8.36 -13.74 -6.79
C PRO A 77 -8.37 -12.54 -7.75
N ALA A 78 -7.48 -11.59 -7.55
CA ALA A 78 -7.39 -10.38 -8.36
C ALA A 78 -5.95 -10.07 -8.77
N ALA A 79 -5.77 -9.48 -9.95
CA ALA A 79 -4.48 -9.02 -10.46
C ALA A 79 -4.30 -7.52 -10.24
N LEU A 80 -3.08 -7.09 -9.95
CA LEU A 80 -2.72 -5.68 -10.06
C LEU A 80 -2.65 -5.27 -11.54
N LEU A 81 -3.14 -4.07 -11.83
CA LEU A 81 -3.14 -3.51 -13.19
C LEU A 81 -1.78 -2.95 -13.63
N TRP A 82 -0.80 -2.91 -12.73
CA TRP A 82 0.54 -2.38 -13.00
C TRP A 82 1.61 -3.32 -12.48
N ASP A 83 2.76 -3.24 -13.12
CA ASP A 83 3.94 -4.00 -12.75
C ASP A 83 4.61 -3.42 -11.50
N ILE A 84 4.93 -4.28 -10.54
CA ILE A 84 5.69 -3.91 -9.35
C ILE A 84 6.99 -4.72 -9.31
N PRO A 85 8.14 -4.08 -9.50
CA PRO A 85 9.43 -4.73 -9.28
C PRO A 85 9.61 -5.13 -7.81
N VAL A 86 10.26 -6.28 -7.57
CA VAL A 86 10.59 -6.70 -6.19
C VAL A 86 11.47 -5.67 -5.47
N SER A 87 12.28 -4.90 -6.20
CA SER A 87 13.06 -3.79 -5.65
C SER A 87 12.20 -2.71 -4.99
N ASP A 88 11.03 -2.44 -5.55
CA ASP A 88 10.13 -1.42 -5.02
C ASP A 88 9.44 -1.91 -3.75
N ILE A 89 9.04 -3.19 -3.74
CA ILE A 89 8.55 -3.84 -2.50
C ILE A 89 9.66 -3.83 -1.43
N ALA A 90 10.91 -4.15 -1.80
CA ALA A 90 12.05 -4.12 -0.89
C ALA A 90 12.26 -2.74 -0.26
N SER A 91 12.10 -1.68 -1.05
CA SER A 91 12.17 -0.30 -0.57
C SER A 91 11.03 0.05 0.39
N LEU A 92 9.80 -0.41 0.09
CA LEU A 92 8.63 -0.19 0.96
C LEU A 92 8.79 -0.87 2.33
N VAL A 93 9.34 -2.08 2.35
CA VAL A 93 9.48 -2.88 3.59
C VAL A 93 10.83 -2.70 4.27
N HIS A 94 11.65 -1.77 3.82
CA HIS A 94 12.99 -1.51 4.35
C HIS A 94 13.82 -2.78 4.51
N ALA A 95 13.87 -3.63 3.47
CA ALA A 95 14.59 -4.89 3.48
C ALA A 95 15.45 -5.05 2.22
N GLU A 96 16.45 -5.93 2.30
CA GLU A 96 17.25 -6.28 1.14
C GLU A 96 16.41 -6.99 0.07
N ARG A 97 16.69 -6.67 -1.21
CA ARG A 97 16.01 -7.27 -2.36
C ARG A 97 16.03 -8.81 -2.33
N ALA A 98 17.14 -9.41 -1.88
CA ALA A 98 17.27 -10.87 -1.80
C ALA A 98 16.32 -11.47 -0.76
N MET A 99 16.16 -10.82 0.40
CA MET A 99 15.24 -11.25 1.45
C MET A 99 13.78 -11.08 0.98
N THR A 100 13.46 -9.93 0.40
CA THR A 100 12.14 -9.65 -0.17
C THR A 100 11.77 -10.63 -1.27
N SER A 101 12.71 -10.98 -2.16
CA SER A 101 12.47 -11.96 -3.23
C SER A 101 12.17 -13.36 -2.66
N ARG A 102 12.83 -13.75 -1.58
CA ARG A 102 12.56 -15.02 -0.88
C ARG A 102 11.17 -15.01 -0.21
N ALA A 103 10.80 -13.89 0.43
CA ALA A 103 9.49 -13.75 1.05
C ALA A 103 8.37 -13.82 0.00
N VAL A 104 8.50 -13.10 -1.13
CA VAL A 104 7.57 -13.21 -2.27
C VAL A 104 7.51 -14.65 -2.80
N GLY A 105 8.66 -15.33 -2.90
CA GLY A 105 8.72 -16.74 -3.28
C GLY A 105 7.94 -17.66 -2.34
N ARG A 106 7.99 -17.40 -1.01
CA ARG A 106 7.18 -18.14 -0.02
C ARG A 106 5.68 -17.90 -0.19
N MET A 107 5.26 -16.65 -0.43
CA MET A 107 3.85 -16.35 -0.73
C MET A 107 3.36 -17.09 -1.98
N VAL A 108 4.20 -17.21 -3.01
CA VAL A 108 3.87 -17.98 -4.22
C VAL A 108 3.78 -19.48 -3.89
N SER A 109 4.74 -20.01 -3.15
CA SER A 109 4.77 -21.43 -2.78
C SER A 109 3.61 -21.85 -1.86
N SER A 110 3.13 -20.92 -1.01
CA SER A 110 1.97 -21.16 -0.15
C SER A 110 0.63 -20.96 -0.87
N GLY A 111 0.64 -20.53 -2.13
CA GLY A 111 -0.58 -20.28 -2.91
C GLY A 111 -1.29 -18.97 -2.58
N LEU A 112 -0.73 -18.10 -1.76
CA LEU A 112 -1.28 -16.78 -1.45
C LEU A 112 -1.15 -15.82 -2.62
N LEU A 113 -0.08 -15.95 -3.39
CA LEU A 113 0.27 -15.08 -4.50
C LEU A 113 0.60 -15.92 -5.74
N GLU A 114 0.16 -15.46 -6.89
CA GLU A 114 0.67 -15.95 -8.18
C GLU A 114 1.48 -14.83 -8.84
N ARG A 115 2.56 -15.19 -9.50
CA ARG A 115 3.42 -14.24 -10.17
C ARG A 115 3.66 -14.66 -11.61
N SER A 116 3.35 -13.76 -12.54
CA SER A 116 3.70 -13.90 -13.96
C SER A 116 4.54 -12.70 -14.37
N GLY A 117 5.86 -12.92 -14.47
CA GLY A 117 6.82 -11.83 -14.74
C GLY A 117 6.85 -10.82 -13.59
N ARG A 118 6.32 -9.62 -13.84
CA ARG A 118 6.20 -8.52 -12.85
C ARG A 118 4.77 -8.33 -12.32
N THR A 119 3.81 -9.03 -12.90
CA THR A 119 2.40 -8.95 -12.49
C THR A 119 2.15 -9.90 -11.35
N PHE A 120 1.45 -9.43 -10.34
CA PHE A 120 1.01 -10.20 -9.17
C PHE A 120 -0.49 -10.44 -9.21
N VAL A 121 -0.89 -11.66 -8.84
CA VAL A 121 -2.30 -12.03 -8.60
C VAL A 121 -2.41 -12.48 -7.16
N LEU A 122 -3.12 -11.73 -6.32
CA LEU A 122 -3.41 -12.10 -4.95
C LEU A 122 -4.57 -13.10 -4.93
N LYS A 123 -4.36 -14.27 -4.32
CA LYS A 123 -5.37 -15.35 -4.27
C LYS A 123 -6.21 -15.30 -3.01
N ALA A 124 -5.63 -14.89 -1.90
CA ALA A 124 -6.28 -14.74 -0.61
C ALA A 124 -5.58 -13.65 0.21
N VAL A 125 -6.26 -13.10 1.19
CA VAL A 125 -5.66 -12.15 2.13
C VAL A 125 -4.59 -12.85 2.96
N PRO A 126 -3.33 -12.36 2.95
CA PRO A 126 -2.27 -12.97 3.75
C PRO A 126 -2.58 -12.89 5.25
N PRO A 127 -2.21 -13.92 6.05
CA PRO A 127 -2.47 -13.93 7.48
C PRO A 127 -1.91 -12.71 8.22
N ALA A 128 -0.68 -12.30 7.91
CA ALA A 128 -0.04 -11.14 8.53
C ALA A 128 -0.74 -9.81 8.19
N ALA A 129 -1.48 -9.76 7.08
CA ALA A 129 -2.16 -8.56 6.62
C ALA A 129 -3.62 -8.45 7.07
N ARG A 130 -4.17 -9.42 7.79
CA ARG A 130 -5.60 -9.47 8.12
C ARG A 130 -6.08 -8.20 8.84
N LEU A 131 -5.35 -7.73 9.84
CA LEU A 131 -5.71 -6.51 10.59
C LEU A 131 -5.76 -5.26 9.72
N TRP A 132 -4.88 -5.16 8.72
CA TRP A 132 -4.81 -4.03 7.79
C TRP A 132 -5.74 -4.17 6.59
N TRP A 133 -6.25 -5.38 6.36
CA TRP A 133 -7.20 -5.62 5.29
C TRP A 133 -8.61 -5.18 5.65
N ASP A 134 -9.01 -5.40 6.89
CA ASP A 134 -10.36 -5.13 7.39
C ASP A 134 -10.53 -3.70 7.95
N ALA A 135 -9.42 -2.95 8.10
CA ALA A 135 -9.41 -1.55 8.52
C ALA A 135 -9.73 -0.62 7.34
#